data_936ff49d14696ab921a299b2a88853e1
#
_entry.id   936ff49d14696ab921a299b2a88853e1
#
_cell.length_a   1.000
_cell.length_b   1.000
_cell.length_c   1.000
_cell.angle_alpha   90.00
_cell.angle_beta   90.00
_cell.angle_gamma   90.00
#
_symmetry.space_group_name_H-M   'P 1'
#
loop_
_entity.id
_entity.type
_entity.pdbx_description
1 polymer ?
#
loop_
_entity_poly.entity_id
_entity_poly.type
_entity_poly.pdbx_seq_one_letter_code
_entity_poly.pdbx_strand_id
1 'polypeptide(L)'
;MSAPSETIPSTPSSSSAVPPVTPNKPPHVLIGGAGLAGLFLGILLERAGISYEIFERSAEPRPLGAIMCLSPNILPAFEQLGLLDELLSFSKPSFGGVMLTDKLELIGKTVASNTDIIGYDRVLFARPELQDMLFKKIPSEKIHLSKKIVTLDQDQDGVTVTFDDNTTVRGDILVGADGAHSAVRKHLYAILDKERLLPKADTKDMSKGYISLVGTTSSLDPVKYPGVLDEESEGYCMVGNKDTPYTLGLSSTADEHASSSDWTNQDNKKMMDEIRHFKTPYGTMGDLFDSTDIEKVSKVYFEDKLFETWSHGRTVLIGDGAVNAMQDAVLLANHLYDITPTNLKNIKTALSDYKNERFEAIKEQYPQSYMSAKLIYGHTLWERVLRYVVFNWLPESLQRKQLLKDTAYRPQANFLPEAAKRGSLDIIRQTPSKRIKEEEKGAKKQAAAAL
;
A
#
# COMPACT_ATOMS: atom_id res chain seq x y z
N MET A 1 74.25 21.17 -18.46
CA MET A 1 73.11 20.94 -19.36
C MET A 1 71.95 20.48 -18.49
N SER A 2 71.09 21.43 -18.14
CA SER A 2 69.93 21.18 -17.26
C SER A 2 68.70 20.86 -18.11
N ALA A 3 68.02 19.77 -17.81
CA ALA A 3 66.76 19.41 -18.45
C ALA A 3 65.58 20.20 -17.83
N PRO A 4 64.57 20.60 -18.59
CA PRO A 4 63.43 21.35 -18.07
C PRO A 4 62.41 20.44 -17.41
N SER A 5 61.88 20.89 -16.25
CA SER A 5 60.77 20.29 -15.54
C SER A 5 59.45 20.56 -16.28
N GLU A 6 58.70 19.48 -16.64
CA GLU A 6 57.34 19.58 -17.14
C GLU A 6 56.38 19.80 -15.98
N THR A 7 55.68 20.92 -16.03
CA THR A 7 54.54 21.25 -15.18
C THR A 7 53.28 20.58 -15.72
N ILE A 8 52.67 19.69 -14.93
CA ILE A 8 51.35 19.07 -15.18
C ILE A 8 50.26 20.12 -14.91
N PRO A 9 49.35 20.38 -15.86
CA PRO A 9 48.23 21.29 -15.60
C PRO A 9 47.19 20.63 -14.72
N SER A 10 46.88 21.26 -13.59
CA SER A 10 45.76 20.89 -12.71
C SER A 10 44.42 21.14 -13.41
N THR A 11 43.65 20.09 -13.62
CA THR A 11 42.26 20.16 -14.06
C THR A 11 41.39 20.84 -12.99
N PRO A 12 40.55 21.81 -13.35
CA PRO A 12 39.63 22.40 -12.40
C PRO A 12 38.50 21.41 -12.08
N SER A 13 38.35 21.05 -10.81
CA SER A 13 37.21 20.34 -10.31
C SER A 13 35.97 21.21 -10.51
N SER A 14 35.06 20.80 -11.39
CA SER A 14 33.74 21.41 -11.51
C SER A 14 32.90 21.04 -10.28
N SER A 15 32.98 21.84 -9.24
CA SER A 15 31.99 21.90 -8.18
C SER A 15 30.70 22.42 -8.81
N SER A 16 29.76 21.52 -9.12
CA SER A 16 28.41 21.91 -9.47
C SER A 16 27.77 22.48 -8.22
N ALA A 17 27.77 23.80 -8.09
CA ALA A 17 27.03 24.50 -7.05
C ALA A 17 25.55 24.21 -7.22
N VAL A 18 24.97 23.51 -6.24
CA VAL A 18 23.52 23.32 -6.12
C VAL A 18 22.87 24.71 -5.99
N PRO A 19 21.88 25.07 -6.83
CA PRO A 19 21.24 26.37 -6.75
C PRO A 19 20.58 26.58 -5.36
N PRO A 20 20.64 27.78 -4.80
CA PRO A 20 20.04 28.08 -3.50
C PRO A 20 18.53 27.80 -3.55
N VAL A 21 18.02 27.09 -2.54
CA VAL A 21 16.60 26.76 -2.38
C VAL A 21 15.80 28.06 -2.28
N THR A 22 15.01 28.36 -3.29
CA THR A 22 14.12 29.52 -3.28
C THR A 22 13.01 29.29 -2.24
N PRO A 23 12.79 30.20 -1.28
CA PRO A 23 11.94 29.98 -0.10
C PRO A 23 10.47 29.64 -0.37
N ASN A 24 9.95 29.82 -1.58
CA ASN A 24 8.54 29.64 -1.96
C ASN A 24 8.30 28.52 -3.01
N LYS A 25 9.32 27.75 -3.35
CA LYS A 25 9.15 26.65 -4.29
C LYS A 25 8.59 25.41 -3.55
N PRO A 26 7.58 24.70 -4.11
CA PRO A 26 7.14 23.41 -3.57
C PRO A 26 8.32 22.43 -3.46
N PRO A 27 8.30 21.49 -2.51
CA PRO A 27 9.39 20.53 -2.34
C PRO A 27 9.53 19.63 -3.58
N HIS A 28 10.76 19.19 -3.85
CA HIS A 28 11.04 18.10 -4.79
C HIS A 28 11.10 16.79 -4.03
N VAL A 29 10.22 15.83 -4.38
CA VAL A 29 10.00 14.59 -3.64
C VAL A 29 10.61 13.41 -4.39
N LEU A 30 11.50 12.67 -3.74
CA LEU A 30 12.02 11.40 -4.23
C LEU A 30 11.16 10.26 -3.65
N ILE A 31 10.66 9.35 -4.48
CA ILE A 31 9.83 8.21 -4.06
C ILE A 31 10.61 6.92 -4.34
N GLY A 32 10.94 6.18 -3.30
CA GLY A 32 11.53 4.85 -3.42
C GLY A 32 10.45 3.78 -3.53
N GLY A 33 10.31 3.18 -4.71
CA GLY A 33 9.36 2.11 -5.03
C GLY A 33 8.20 2.54 -5.93
N ALA A 34 8.02 1.85 -7.07
CA ALA A 34 6.87 1.97 -7.98
C ALA A 34 5.78 0.91 -7.70
N GLY A 35 5.57 0.60 -6.42
CA GLY A 35 4.42 -0.16 -5.96
C GLY A 35 3.14 0.69 -5.98
N LEU A 36 2.01 0.08 -5.58
CA LEU A 36 0.71 0.77 -5.58
C LEU A 36 0.74 2.10 -4.81
N ALA A 37 1.40 2.12 -3.65
CA ALA A 37 1.49 3.32 -2.82
C ALA A 37 2.35 4.42 -3.44
N GLY A 38 3.52 4.07 -4.00
CA GLY A 38 4.42 5.04 -4.63
C GLY A 38 3.82 5.63 -5.89
N LEU A 39 3.17 4.81 -6.73
CA LEU A 39 2.45 5.28 -7.92
C LEU A 39 1.26 6.17 -7.55
N PHE A 40 0.46 5.75 -6.56
CA PHE A 40 -0.68 6.53 -6.11
C PHE A 40 -0.26 7.88 -5.51
N LEU A 41 0.83 7.90 -4.73
CA LEU A 41 1.42 9.15 -4.24
C LEU A 41 1.91 10.03 -5.41
N GLY A 42 2.58 9.46 -6.40
CA GLY A 42 3.03 10.20 -7.59
C GLY A 42 1.86 10.89 -8.30
N ILE A 43 0.73 10.20 -8.50
CA ILE A 43 -0.47 10.78 -9.09
C ILE A 43 -1.03 11.94 -8.23
N LEU A 44 -1.06 11.77 -6.92
CA LEU A 44 -1.49 12.83 -5.99
C LEU A 44 -0.58 14.05 -6.05
N LEU A 45 0.75 13.86 -6.08
CA LEU A 45 1.73 14.94 -6.20
C LEU A 45 1.63 15.66 -7.55
N GLU A 46 1.35 14.93 -8.63
CA GLU A 46 1.07 15.53 -9.94
C GLU A 46 -0.12 16.48 -9.87
N ARG A 47 -1.22 16.04 -9.25
CA ARG A 47 -2.41 16.88 -9.04
C ARG A 47 -2.18 18.05 -8.09
N ALA A 48 -1.26 17.90 -7.13
CA ALA A 48 -0.87 18.94 -6.19
C ALA A 48 0.12 19.97 -6.79
N GLY A 49 0.65 19.73 -7.99
CA GLY A 49 1.71 20.55 -8.61
C GLY A 49 3.03 20.46 -7.87
N ILE A 50 3.29 19.36 -7.16
CA ILE A 50 4.54 19.08 -6.45
C ILE A 50 5.47 18.27 -7.33
N SER A 51 6.72 18.70 -7.48
CA SER A 51 7.73 17.98 -8.25
C SER A 51 8.12 16.67 -7.57
N TYR A 52 8.22 15.58 -8.37
CA TYR A 52 8.61 14.27 -7.84
C TYR A 52 9.29 13.39 -8.89
N GLU A 53 10.04 12.40 -8.42
CA GLU A 53 10.61 11.31 -9.21
C GLU A 53 10.42 9.98 -8.45
N ILE A 54 10.13 8.89 -9.20
CA ILE A 54 9.92 7.54 -8.66
C ILE A 54 11.08 6.64 -9.09
N PHE A 55 11.67 5.92 -8.13
CA PHE A 55 12.80 5.01 -8.37
C PHE A 55 12.41 3.58 -8.00
N GLU A 56 12.42 2.69 -8.99
CA GLU A 56 12.05 1.28 -8.84
C GLU A 56 13.24 0.37 -9.13
N ARG A 57 13.48 -0.58 -8.24
CA ARG A 57 14.59 -1.54 -8.37
C ARG A 57 14.43 -2.52 -9.52
N SER A 58 13.18 -2.84 -9.89
CA SER A 58 12.89 -3.77 -10.98
C SER A 58 13.05 -3.10 -12.34
N ALA A 59 13.50 -3.87 -13.35
CA ALA A 59 13.62 -3.38 -14.72
C ALA A 59 12.26 -3.18 -15.40
N GLU A 60 11.23 -3.86 -14.90
CA GLU A 60 9.85 -3.77 -15.38
C GLU A 60 8.86 -4.05 -14.26
N PRO A 61 7.61 -3.57 -14.36
CA PRO A 61 6.55 -3.94 -13.44
C PRO A 61 6.34 -5.45 -13.44
N ARG A 62 6.29 -6.07 -12.27
CA ARG A 62 6.07 -7.51 -12.17
C ARG A 62 4.59 -7.84 -12.35
N PRO A 63 4.22 -8.70 -13.32
CA PRO A 63 2.84 -9.10 -13.54
C PRO A 63 2.33 -10.08 -12.48
N LEU A 64 3.08 -10.28 -11.38
CA LEU A 64 2.76 -11.19 -10.30
C LEU A 64 2.00 -10.46 -9.19
N GLY A 65 1.02 -11.13 -8.65
CA GLY A 65 0.30 -10.59 -7.51
C GLY A 65 -0.97 -11.35 -7.18
N ALA A 66 -1.41 -11.14 -5.93
CA ALA A 66 -2.64 -11.67 -5.40
C ALA A 66 -3.86 -10.94 -5.96
N ILE A 67 -5.01 -11.57 -5.82
CA ILE A 67 -6.28 -10.86 -5.79
C ILE A 67 -6.23 -9.82 -4.67
N MET A 68 -6.74 -8.64 -4.97
CA MET A 68 -6.86 -7.55 -4.00
C MET A 68 -8.30 -7.09 -3.86
N CYS A 69 -8.59 -6.62 -2.66
CA CYS A 69 -9.85 -5.97 -2.37
C CYS A 69 -9.58 -4.51 -1.97
N LEU A 70 -10.18 -3.56 -2.69
CA LEU A 70 -10.29 -2.20 -2.19
C LEU A 70 -11.61 -2.02 -1.48
N SER A 71 -11.51 -1.47 -0.30
CA SER A 71 -12.66 -1.14 0.54
C SER A 71 -13.14 0.29 0.27
N PRO A 72 -14.40 0.60 0.63
CA PRO A 72 -15.02 1.90 0.41
C PRO A 72 -14.23 3.10 0.96
N ASN A 73 -13.31 2.87 1.88
CA ASN A 73 -12.58 3.94 2.55
C ASN A 73 -11.41 4.53 1.74
N ILE A 74 -11.09 4.00 0.56
CA ILE A 74 -10.12 4.61 -0.36
C ILE A 74 -10.75 5.05 -1.69
N LEU A 75 -11.91 4.51 -2.05
CA LEU A 75 -12.55 4.76 -3.35
C LEU A 75 -12.89 6.24 -3.61
N PRO A 76 -13.27 7.06 -2.60
CA PRO A 76 -13.43 8.51 -2.83
C PRO A 76 -12.17 9.20 -3.35
N ALA A 77 -10.98 8.78 -2.94
CA ALA A 77 -9.73 9.33 -3.47
C ALA A 77 -9.51 8.94 -4.94
N PHE A 78 -9.88 7.71 -5.33
CA PHE A 78 -9.90 7.31 -6.74
C PHE A 78 -10.89 8.15 -7.56
N GLU A 79 -12.07 8.45 -7.00
CA GLU A 79 -13.06 9.30 -7.65
C GLU A 79 -12.54 10.74 -7.85
N GLN A 80 -11.91 11.34 -6.82
CA GLN A 80 -11.29 12.67 -6.94
C GLN A 80 -10.21 12.72 -8.03
N LEU A 81 -9.47 11.64 -8.22
CA LEU A 81 -8.43 11.55 -9.23
C LEU A 81 -8.98 11.21 -10.64
N GLY A 82 -10.29 10.91 -10.77
CA GLY A 82 -10.90 10.47 -12.02
C GLY A 82 -10.49 9.05 -12.43
N LEU A 83 -10.15 8.20 -11.45
CA LEU A 83 -9.66 6.83 -11.66
C LEU A 83 -10.71 5.78 -11.32
N LEU A 84 -11.85 6.17 -10.71
CA LEU A 84 -12.82 5.22 -10.20
C LEU A 84 -13.46 4.38 -11.31
N ASP A 85 -13.89 5.01 -12.42
CA ASP A 85 -14.57 4.30 -13.51
C ASP A 85 -13.63 3.30 -14.19
N GLU A 86 -12.35 3.66 -14.39
CA GLU A 86 -11.34 2.76 -14.94
C GLU A 86 -11.08 1.59 -13.98
N LEU A 87 -10.97 1.84 -12.68
CA LEU A 87 -10.86 0.78 -11.67
C LEU A 87 -12.05 -0.17 -11.71
N LEU A 88 -13.27 0.37 -11.80
CA LEU A 88 -14.50 -0.43 -11.84
C LEU A 88 -14.62 -1.26 -13.12
N SER A 89 -14.01 -0.85 -14.23
CA SER A 89 -14.11 -1.55 -15.52
C SER A 89 -13.47 -2.94 -15.51
N PHE A 90 -12.45 -3.16 -14.68
CA PHE A 90 -11.79 -4.48 -14.52
C PHE A 90 -12.05 -5.11 -13.15
N SER A 91 -12.77 -4.44 -12.26
CA SER A 91 -13.07 -4.95 -10.92
C SER A 91 -14.38 -5.72 -10.89
N LYS A 92 -14.50 -6.63 -9.93
CA LYS A 92 -15.75 -7.31 -9.60
C LYS A 92 -16.26 -6.83 -8.24
N PRO A 93 -17.57 -6.54 -8.09
CA PRO A 93 -18.12 -6.16 -6.80
C PRO A 93 -18.04 -7.34 -5.81
N SER A 94 -17.72 -7.03 -4.55
CA SER A 94 -17.66 -8.02 -3.48
C SER A 94 -18.74 -7.74 -2.45
N PHE A 95 -19.78 -8.53 -2.44
CA PHE A 95 -20.93 -8.39 -1.53
C PHE A 95 -20.74 -9.09 -0.18
N GLY A 96 -19.61 -9.72 0.05
CA GLY A 96 -19.28 -10.44 1.26
C GLY A 96 -18.57 -11.76 0.98
N GLY A 97 -18.38 -12.56 2.01
CA GLY A 97 -17.70 -13.86 1.92
C GLY A 97 -18.46 -14.94 2.67
N VAL A 98 -18.32 -16.16 2.21
CA VAL A 98 -18.83 -17.36 2.87
C VAL A 98 -17.63 -18.18 3.32
N MET A 99 -17.60 -18.58 4.58
CA MET A 99 -16.59 -19.48 5.11
C MET A 99 -17.17 -20.87 5.27
N LEU A 100 -16.47 -21.85 4.72
CA LEU A 100 -16.87 -23.26 4.73
C LEU A 100 -15.77 -24.10 5.41
N THR A 101 -16.16 -25.26 5.95
CA THR A 101 -15.23 -26.29 6.39
C THR A 101 -14.66 -27.05 5.19
N ASP A 102 -13.66 -27.93 5.42
CA ASP A 102 -13.14 -28.90 4.44
C ASP A 102 -14.23 -29.88 3.92
N LYS A 103 -15.36 -29.96 4.61
CA LYS A 103 -16.55 -30.72 4.21
C LYS A 103 -17.59 -29.88 3.51
N LEU A 104 -17.30 -28.60 3.24
CA LEU A 104 -18.23 -27.61 2.68
C LEU A 104 -19.40 -27.25 3.61
N GLU A 105 -19.27 -27.50 4.92
CA GLU A 105 -20.25 -27.06 5.91
C GLU A 105 -20.04 -25.57 6.20
N LEU A 106 -21.14 -24.83 6.33
CA LEU A 106 -21.10 -23.39 6.60
C LEU A 106 -20.52 -23.11 7.99
N ILE A 107 -19.41 -22.39 8.06
CA ILE A 107 -18.88 -21.83 9.31
C ILE A 107 -19.53 -20.47 9.60
N GLY A 108 -19.70 -19.64 8.59
CA GLY A 108 -20.29 -18.31 8.72
C GLY A 108 -20.26 -17.50 7.45
N LYS A 109 -20.93 -16.35 7.51
CA LYS A 109 -20.95 -15.36 6.42
C LYS A 109 -20.48 -14.02 6.97
N THR A 110 -19.73 -13.28 6.16
CA THR A 110 -19.43 -11.88 6.46
C THR A 110 -20.62 -11.01 6.05
N VAL A 111 -20.87 -9.94 6.81
CA VAL A 111 -21.93 -8.99 6.47
C VAL A 111 -21.64 -8.32 5.14
N ALA A 112 -22.62 -8.31 4.26
CA ALA A 112 -22.54 -7.60 2.99
C ALA A 112 -22.39 -6.09 3.20
N SER A 113 -21.65 -5.42 2.33
CA SER A 113 -21.64 -3.96 2.29
C SER A 113 -23.04 -3.46 1.93
N ASN A 114 -23.49 -2.40 2.61
CA ASN A 114 -24.73 -1.74 2.26
C ASN A 114 -24.38 -0.46 1.49
N THR A 115 -24.46 -0.54 0.18
CA THR A 115 -24.11 0.56 -0.74
C THR A 115 -24.96 1.79 -0.52
N ASP A 116 -26.24 1.62 -0.15
CA ASP A 116 -27.15 2.74 0.12
C ASP A 116 -26.70 3.57 1.32
N ILE A 117 -26.05 2.93 2.29
CA ILE A 117 -25.50 3.62 3.47
C ILE A 117 -24.06 4.05 3.21
N ILE A 118 -23.22 3.15 2.71
CA ILE A 118 -21.78 3.36 2.55
C ILE A 118 -21.46 4.21 1.30
N GLY A 119 -22.25 4.08 0.25
CA GLY A 119 -22.09 4.80 -1.03
C GLY A 119 -21.13 4.18 -2.02
N TYR A 120 -20.38 3.18 -1.62
CA TYR A 120 -19.43 2.44 -2.45
C TYR A 120 -19.45 0.97 -2.08
N ASP A 121 -19.29 0.09 -3.06
CA ASP A 121 -19.06 -1.32 -2.84
C ASP A 121 -17.57 -1.63 -2.64
N ARG A 122 -17.28 -2.76 -2.02
CA ARG A 122 -15.95 -3.37 -2.11
C ARG A 122 -15.73 -3.87 -3.53
N VAL A 123 -14.52 -3.70 -4.04
CA VAL A 123 -14.15 -4.17 -5.37
C VAL A 123 -12.96 -5.11 -5.30
N LEU A 124 -13.06 -6.21 -6.04
CA LEU A 124 -12.03 -7.25 -6.17
C LEU A 124 -11.43 -7.18 -7.57
N PHE A 125 -10.13 -7.34 -7.69
CA PHE A 125 -9.38 -7.34 -8.96
C PHE A 125 -8.02 -8.01 -8.77
N ALA A 126 -7.35 -8.32 -9.87
CA ALA A 126 -5.95 -8.76 -9.83
C ALA A 126 -5.02 -7.57 -9.55
N ARG A 127 -4.10 -7.72 -8.59
CA ARG A 127 -3.15 -6.65 -8.21
C ARG A 127 -2.39 -6.05 -9.39
N PRO A 128 -1.91 -6.84 -10.39
CA PRO A 128 -1.23 -6.31 -11.55
C PRO A 128 -2.07 -5.31 -12.37
N GLU A 129 -3.37 -5.51 -12.49
CA GLU A 129 -4.27 -4.60 -13.23
C GLU A 129 -4.30 -3.21 -12.62
N LEU A 130 -4.42 -3.13 -11.29
CA LEU A 130 -4.35 -1.85 -10.59
C LEU A 130 -2.96 -1.21 -10.73
N GLN A 131 -1.90 -2.00 -10.63
CA GLN A 131 -0.53 -1.49 -10.77
C GLN A 131 -0.30 -0.94 -12.18
N ASP A 132 -0.73 -1.65 -13.22
CA ASP A 132 -0.62 -1.21 -14.61
C ASP A 132 -1.44 0.07 -14.87
N MET A 133 -2.68 0.12 -14.36
CA MET A 133 -3.52 1.31 -14.44
C MET A 133 -2.81 2.53 -13.82
N LEU A 134 -2.30 2.41 -12.60
CA LEU A 134 -1.62 3.51 -11.92
C LEU A 134 -0.31 3.89 -12.62
N PHE A 135 0.47 2.90 -13.08
CA PHE A 135 1.73 3.11 -13.77
C PHE A 135 1.54 3.96 -15.05
N LYS A 136 0.51 3.68 -15.83
CA LYS A 136 0.17 4.43 -17.05
C LYS A 136 -0.24 5.88 -16.81
N LYS A 137 -0.59 6.25 -15.58
CA LYS A 137 -0.96 7.64 -15.21
C LYS A 137 0.25 8.51 -14.84
N ILE A 138 1.41 7.92 -14.63
CA ILE A 138 2.64 8.65 -14.32
C ILE A 138 3.37 8.97 -15.62
N PRO A 139 3.81 10.23 -15.83
CA PRO A 139 4.69 10.58 -16.95
C PRO A 139 5.96 9.71 -16.94
N SER A 140 6.29 9.13 -18.08
CA SER A 140 7.38 8.15 -18.19
C SER A 140 8.76 8.71 -17.77
N GLU A 141 8.97 10.00 -17.96
CA GLU A 141 10.21 10.71 -17.57
C GLU A 141 10.36 10.86 -16.04
N LYS A 142 9.31 10.58 -15.27
CA LYS A 142 9.32 10.64 -13.80
C LYS A 142 9.51 9.26 -13.14
N ILE A 143 9.53 8.18 -13.92
CA ILE A 143 9.76 6.82 -13.41
C ILE A 143 11.13 6.33 -13.89
N HIS A 144 11.96 5.97 -12.93
CA HIS A 144 13.30 5.44 -13.18
C HIS A 144 13.34 3.98 -12.73
N LEU A 145 13.31 3.07 -13.70
CA LEU A 145 13.42 1.62 -13.47
C LEU A 145 14.90 1.19 -13.31
N SER A 146 15.13 -0.01 -12.78
CA SER A 146 16.47 -0.53 -12.48
C SER A 146 17.29 0.39 -11.56
N LYS A 147 16.61 1.06 -10.59
CA LYS A 147 17.21 1.97 -9.62
C LYS A 147 17.00 1.45 -8.21
N LYS A 148 17.89 0.56 -7.77
CA LYS A 148 17.88 0.01 -6.41
C LYS A 148 18.61 0.95 -5.45
N ILE A 149 17.90 1.44 -4.44
CA ILE A 149 18.48 2.30 -3.40
C ILE A 149 19.45 1.47 -2.55
N VAL A 150 20.69 1.93 -2.42
CA VAL A 150 21.74 1.29 -1.62
C VAL A 150 22.23 2.14 -0.44
N THR A 151 22.10 3.47 -0.51
CA THR A 151 22.31 4.35 0.64
C THR A 151 21.45 5.59 0.54
N LEU A 152 21.22 6.23 1.68
CA LEU A 152 20.69 7.59 1.76
C LEU A 152 21.52 8.41 2.73
N ASP A 153 21.68 9.68 2.41
CA ASP A 153 22.29 10.69 3.26
C ASP A 153 21.42 11.95 3.28
N GLN A 154 21.35 12.66 4.41
CA GLN A 154 20.48 13.84 4.54
C GLN A 154 21.13 14.92 5.40
N ASP A 155 20.94 16.16 4.99
CA ASP A 155 21.48 17.34 5.67
C ASP A 155 20.40 18.44 5.85
N GLN A 156 20.84 19.67 6.17
CA GLN A 156 19.93 20.81 6.33
C GLN A 156 19.23 21.21 5.03
N ASP A 157 19.83 20.92 3.86
CA ASP A 157 19.40 21.43 2.56
C ASP A 157 18.71 20.37 1.69
N GLY A 158 18.88 19.06 1.95
CA GLY A 158 18.26 18.01 1.15
C GLY A 158 18.52 16.59 1.64
N VAL A 159 18.02 15.64 0.88
CA VAL A 159 18.31 14.21 1.00
C VAL A 159 18.91 13.71 -0.31
N THR A 160 20.00 12.96 -0.23
CA THR A 160 20.68 12.35 -1.36
C THR A 160 20.50 10.84 -1.30
N VAL A 161 20.08 10.25 -2.41
CA VAL A 161 19.93 8.81 -2.57
C VAL A 161 21.00 8.32 -3.53
N THR A 162 21.67 7.22 -3.18
CA THR A 162 22.64 6.52 -4.06
C THR A 162 22.03 5.19 -4.49
N PHE A 163 22.19 4.87 -5.77
CA PHE A 163 21.71 3.62 -6.36
C PHE A 163 22.85 2.62 -6.57
N ASP A 164 22.51 1.37 -6.86
CA ASP A 164 23.46 0.26 -7.09
C ASP A 164 24.34 0.44 -8.32
N ASP A 165 23.94 1.30 -9.26
CA ASP A 165 24.76 1.74 -10.39
C ASP A 165 25.70 2.92 -10.06
N ASN A 166 25.83 3.30 -8.78
CA ASN A 166 26.60 4.44 -8.25
C ASN A 166 26.12 5.82 -8.70
N THR A 167 24.98 5.94 -9.36
CA THR A 167 24.37 7.24 -9.61
C THR A 167 23.71 7.79 -8.35
N THR A 168 23.61 9.11 -8.25
CA THR A 168 23.02 9.80 -7.11
C THR A 168 21.98 10.80 -7.57
N VAL A 169 20.91 10.96 -6.76
CA VAL A 169 19.89 11.99 -6.97
C VAL A 169 19.65 12.71 -5.64
N ARG A 170 19.42 14.03 -5.71
CA ARG A 170 19.14 14.87 -4.56
C ARG A 170 17.76 15.49 -4.65
N GLY A 171 17.02 15.46 -3.55
CA GLY A 171 15.71 16.09 -3.41
C GLY A 171 15.52 16.75 -2.05
N ASP A 172 14.34 17.30 -1.82
CA ASP A 172 13.98 17.93 -0.55
C ASP A 172 13.46 16.92 0.47
N ILE A 173 12.75 15.89 0.00
CA ILE A 173 12.11 14.86 0.80
C ILE A 173 12.28 13.50 0.12
N LEU A 174 12.57 12.45 0.90
CA LEU A 174 12.54 11.06 0.47
C LEU A 174 11.35 10.34 1.09
N VAL A 175 10.54 9.70 0.26
CA VAL A 175 9.44 8.83 0.68
C VAL A 175 9.80 7.38 0.40
N GLY A 176 9.86 6.55 1.43
CA GLY A 176 9.97 5.10 1.30
C GLY A 176 8.61 4.46 1.08
N ALA A 177 8.37 4.02 -0.16
CA ALA A 177 7.19 3.30 -0.63
C ALA A 177 7.54 1.90 -1.17
N ASP A 178 8.65 1.34 -0.73
CA ASP A 178 9.31 0.13 -1.25
C ASP A 178 8.92 -1.15 -0.47
N GLY A 179 7.82 -1.09 0.29
CA GLY A 179 7.09 -2.23 0.87
C GLY A 179 7.75 -2.85 2.12
N ALA A 180 7.31 -4.07 2.47
CA ALA A 180 7.70 -4.77 3.69
C ALA A 180 9.22 -4.88 3.89
N HIS A 181 9.97 -5.09 2.81
CA HIS A 181 11.42 -5.21 2.83
C HIS A 181 12.16 -3.90 2.46
N SER A 182 11.56 -2.77 2.79
CA SER A 182 12.02 -1.42 2.45
C SER A 182 13.51 -1.20 2.71
N ALA A 183 14.24 -0.82 1.65
CA ALA A 183 15.62 -0.38 1.74
C ALA A 183 15.70 1.00 2.41
N VAL A 184 14.76 1.90 2.08
CA VAL A 184 14.68 3.24 2.71
C VAL A 184 14.53 3.10 4.23
N ARG A 185 13.62 2.22 4.71
CA ARG A 185 13.46 1.97 6.15
C ARG A 185 14.74 1.43 6.78
N LYS A 186 15.39 0.46 6.16
CA LYS A 186 16.63 -0.13 6.67
C LYS A 186 17.72 0.93 6.84
N HIS A 187 17.91 1.80 5.86
CA HIS A 187 18.91 2.86 5.94
C HIS A 187 18.52 3.93 6.95
N LEU A 188 17.25 4.34 7.00
CA LEU A 188 16.75 5.29 7.99
C LEU A 188 16.98 4.77 9.42
N TYR A 189 16.68 3.49 9.65
CA TYR A 189 16.85 2.86 10.95
C TYR A 189 18.32 2.70 11.34
N ALA A 190 19.19 2.44 10.38
CA ALA A 190 20.63 2.42 10.65
C ALA A 190 21.18 3.80 11.09
N ILE A 191 20.66 4.88 10.52
CA ILE A 191 20.98 6.26 10.97
C ILE A 191 20.50 6.47 12.40
N LEU A 192 19.23 6.14 12.68
CA LEU A 192 18.63 6.30 14.01
C LEU A 192 19.29 5.43 15.08
N ASP A 193 19.69 4.22 14.75
CA ASP A 193 20.41 3.32 15.67
C ASP A 193 21.77 3.90 16.02
N LYS A 194 22.53 4.39 15.03
CA LYS A 194 23.80 5.08 15.24
C LYS A 194 23.65 6.32 16.14
N GLU A 195 22.55 7.04 16.01
CA GLU A 195 22.19 8.21 16.83
C GLU A 195 21.57 7.81 18.19
N ARG A 196 21.31 6.52 18.42
CA ARG A 196 20.61 5.99 19.60
C ARG A 196 19.19 6.51 19.78
N LEU A 197 18.52 6.78 18.66
CA LEU A 197 17.14 7.29 18.61
C LEU A 197 16.12 6.22 18.14
N LEU A 198 16.59 5.02 17.71
CA LEU A 198 15.71 3.96 17.25
C LEU A 198 14.95 3.32 18.42
N PRO A 199 13.61 3.29 18.43
CA PRO A 199 12.83 2.60 19.44
C PRO A 199 13.11 1.10 19.47
N LYS A 200 13.13 0.51 20.67
CA LYS A 200 13.34 -0.94 20.84
C LYS A 200 12.26 -1.78 20.14
N ALA A 201 11.05 -1.28 20.00
CA ALA A 201 9.99 -1.95 19.26
C ALA A 201 10.36 -2.10 17.77
N ASP A 202 11.03 -1.11 17.20
CA ASP A 202 11.40 -1.09 15.79
C ASP A 202 12.58 -2.00 15.44
N THR A 203 13.42 -2.38 16.41
CA THR A 203 14.53 -3.33 16.21
C THR A 203 14.08 -4.79 16.12
N LYS A 204 12.85 -5.12 16.52
CA LYS A 204 12.32 -6.48 16.43
C LYS A 204 11.98 -6.82 14.99
N ASP A 205 12.10 -8.08 14.63
CA ASP A 205 11.63 -8.58 13.31
C ASP A 205 10.11 -8.46 13.19
N MET A 206 9.63 -8.42 11.95
CA MET A 206 8.21 -8.54 11.67
C MET A 206 7.71 -9.93 12.05
N SER A 207 6.50 -10.02 12.59
CA SER A 207 5.91 -11.32 12.88
C SER A 207 5.58 -12.02 11.56
N LYS A 208 6.10 -13.22 11.37
CA LYS A 208 5.75 -14.08 10.25
C LYS A 208 4.49 -14.85 10.64
N GLY A 209 3.35 -14.48 10.05
CA GLY A 209 2.08 -15.09 10.40
C GLY A 209 1.69 -16.23 9.47
N TYR A 210 1.44 -15.93 8.23
CA TYR A 210 0.82 -16.86 7.29
C TYR A 210 1.45 -16.78 5.91
N ILE A 211 1.41 -17.90 5.19
CA ILE A 211 1.78 -17.99 3.78
C ILE A 211 0.50 -18.17 2.99
N SER A 212 0.32 -17.38 1.95
CA SER A 212 -0.79 -17.53 1.00
C SER A 212 -0.26 -17.90 -0.37
N LEU A 213 -0.86 -18.93 -0.96
CA LEU A 213 -0.68 -19.25 -2.37
C LEU A 213 -1.79 -18.55 -3.14
N VAL A 214 -1.44 -17.73 -4.10
CA VAL A 214 -2.37 -16.95 -4.89
C VAL A 214 -2.11 -17.14 -6.37
N GLY A 215 -3.16 -17.18 -7.17
CA GLY A 215 -3.05 -17.33 -8.61
C GLY A 215 -4.33 -16.85 -9.29
N THR A 216 -4.23 -16.66 -10.61
CA THR A 216 -5.35 -16.29 -11.46
C THR A 216 -5.58 -17.43 -12.44
N THR A 217 -6.79 -17.99 -12.47
CA THR A 217 -7.18 -19.01 -13.43
C THR A 217 -7.33 -18.42 -14.82
N SER A 218 -7.29 -19.24 -15.86
CA SER A 218 -7.90 -18.90 -17.15
C SER A 218 -9.41 -18.76 -16.97
N SER A 219 -10.11 -18.22 -17.97
CA SER A 219 -11.58 -18.11 -17.97
C SER A 219 -12.20 -19.47 -17.62
N LEU A 220 -13.08 -19.47 -16.62
CA LEU A 220 -13.76 -20.66 -16.14
C LEU A 220 -15.07 -20.87 -16.90
N ASP A 221 -15.40 -22.13 -17.20
CA ASP A 221 -16.68 -22.51 -17.82
C ASP A 221 -17.85 -22.15 -16.87
N PRO A 222 -18.75 -21.24 -17.23
CA PRO A 222 -19.85 -20.80 -16.37
C PRO A 222 -20.88 -21.90 -16.09
N VAL A 223 -20.94 -22.95 -16.92
CA VAL A 223 -21.80 -24.11 -16.67
C VAL A 223 -21.23 -24.98 -15.54
N LYS A 224 -19.90 -25.17 -15.54
CA LYS A 224 -19.20 -25.91 -14.47
C LYS A 224 -19.07 -25.06 -13.19
N TYR A 225 -18.95 -23.74 -13.34
CA TYR A 225 -18.75 -22.80 -12.24
C TYR A 225 -19.86 -21.73 -12.22
N PRO A 226 -21.10 -22.10 -11.85
CA PRO A 226 -22.27 -21.22 -11.98
C PRO A 226 -22.26 -19.98 -11.08
N GLY A 227 -21.22 -19.77 -10.27
CA GLY A 227 -21.01 -18.56 -9.48
C GLY A 227 -20.13 -17.52 -10.16
N VAL A 228 -19.63 -17.82 -11.35
CA VAL A 228 -18.85 -16.89 -12.18
C VAL A 228 -19.84 -15.98 -12.94
N LEU A 229 -19.66 -14.66 -12.81
CA LEU A 229 -20.67 -13.66 -13.22
C LEU A 229 -20.83 -13.49 -14.74
N ASP A 230 -19.83 -13.87 -15.52
CA ASP A 230 -19.85 -13.79 -16.99
C ASP A 230 -18.87 -14.78 -17.63
N GLU A 231 -19.02 -15.03 -18.94
CA GLU A 231 -18.23 -16.03 -19.69
C GLU A 231 -16.74 -15.71 -19.81
N GLU A 232 -16.33 -14.47 -19.54
CA GLU A 232 -14.94 -14.02 -19.62
C GLU A 232 -14.32 -13.81 -18.22
N SER A 233 -15.02 -14.16 -17.15
CA SER A 233 -14.55 -13.91 -15.77
C SER A 233 -13.41 -14.85 -15.40
N GLU A 234 -12.31 -14.27 -14.97
CA GLU A 234 -11.27 -14.98 -14.24
C GLU A 234 -11.81 -15.40 -12.86
N GLY A 235 -11.59 -16.67 -12.51
CA GLY A 235 -12.02 -17.19 -11.23
C GLY A 235 -11.02 -16.86 -10.14
N TYR A 236 -11.48 -16.21 -9.11
CA TYR A 236 -10.70 -16.01 -7.89
C TYR A 236 -11.23 -16.96 -6.81
N CYS A 237 -10.46 -17.93 -6.45
CA CYS A 237 -10.79 -18.86 -5.40
C CYS A 237 -9.80 -18.76 -4.25
N MET A 238 -10.30 -18.67 -3.04
CA MET A 238 -9.51 -18.68 -1.83
C MET A 238 -9.78 -19.98 -1.08
N VAL A 239 -8.78 -20.81 -0.87
CA VAL A 239 -8.88 -22.09 -0.15
C VAL A 239 -7.83 -22.21 0.92
N GLY A 240 -8.14 -22.86 1.95
CA GLY A 240 -7.26 -23.07 3.07
C GLY A 240 -7.23 -24.51 3.62
N ASN A 241 -6.39 -24.87 4.63
CA ASN A 241 -6.10 -26.21 5.12
C ASN A 241 -6.90 -26.63 6.37
N LYS A 242 -7.06 -27.95 6.58
CA LYS A 242 -7.89 -28.64 7.57
C LYS A 242 -7.51 -28.32 9.03
N ASP A 243 -6.24 -28.18 9.32
CA ASP A 243 -5.75 -27.92 10.67
C ASP A 243 -5.57 -26.42 10.95
N THR A 244 -5.73 -25.60 9.93
CA THR A 244 -5.75 -24.18 9.96
C THR A 244 -6.91 -23.68 9.11
N PRO A 245 -7.92 -23.06 9.71
CA PRO A 245 -9.05 -22.56 8.96
C PRO A 245 -8.64 -21.41 8.06
N TYR A 246 -9.24 -21.27 7.06
CA TYR A 246 -8.99 -20.95 5.72
C TYR A 246 -9.32 -19.53 5.33
N THR A 247 -8.36 -18.88 4.93
CA THR A 247 -8.25 -18.12 3.70
C THR A 247 -7.06 -18.72 3.00
N LEU A 248 -6.91 -18.62 1.70
CA LEU A 248 -5.77 -19.12 0.96
C LEU A 248 -4.44 -18.94 1.71
N GLY A 249 -4.21 -19.81 2.63
CA GLY A 249 -3.03 -19.87 3.40
C GLY A 249 -2.78 -21.33 3.71
N LEU A 250 -1.81 -21.92 3.08
CA LEU A 250 -1.16 -23.05 3.66
C LEU A 250 -0.33 -22.53 4.81
N SER A 251 -0.76 -22.80 6.03
CA SER A 251 0.12 -22.79 7.14
C SER A 251 0.96 -24.07 7.07
N SER A 252 2.03 -24.04 6.32
CA SER A 252 3.21 -24.68 6.82
C SER A 252 3.77 -23.77 7.90
N THR A 253 4.16 -24.28 9.04
CA THR A 253 5.08 -23.62 9.94
C THR A 253 6.23 -23.15 9.07
N ALA A 254 6.25 -21.85 8.76
CA ALA A 254 7.27 -21.29 7.90
C ALA A 254 8.60 -21.58 8.59
N ASP A 255 9.51 -22.20 7.89
CA ASP A 255 10.88 -22.30 8.34
C ASP A 255 11.32 -20.87 8.68
N GLU A 256 11.67 -20.57 9.91
CA GLU A 256 11.97 -19.22 10.40
C GLU A 256 13.06 -18.51 9.57
N HIS A 257 13.74 -19.26 8.71
CA HIS A 257 14.87 -18.82 7.88
C HIS A 257 14.57 -18.72 6.38
N ALA A 258 13.38 -19.11 5.89
CA ALA A 258 13.09 -19.00 4.47
C ALA A 258 12.80 -17.55 4.06
N SER A 259 13.58 -17.03 3.12
CA SER A 259 13.38 -15.73 2.48
C SER A 259 12.39 -15.89 1.32
N SER A 260 11.51 -14.89 1.13
CA SER A 260 10.58 -14.88 -0.02
C SER A 260 11.28 -14.80 -1.38
N SER A 261 12.57 -14.45 -1.41
CA SER A 261 13.39 -14.38 -2.63
C SER A 261 13.84 -15.75 -3.15
N ASP A 262 13.76 -16.80 -2.33
CA ASP A 262 14.35 -18.11 -2.64
C ASP A 262 13.32 -19.11 -3.19
N TRP A 263 12.08 -18.69 -3.42
CA TRP A 263 11.01 -19.57 -3.85
C TRP A 263 10.92 -19.71 -5.36
N THR A 264 10.78 -20.95 -5.79
CA THR A 264 10.71 -21.35 -7.19
C THR A 264 9.29 -21.79 -7.56
N ASN A 265 9.02 -21.89 -8.88
CA ASN A 265 7.78 -22.49 -9.37
C ASN A 265 7.63 -23.95 -8.92
N GLN A 266 8.73 -24.64 -8.64
CA GLN A 266 8.69 -26.01 -8.09
C GLN A 266 8.12 -26.04 -6.67
N ASP A 267 8.44 -25.03 -5.83
CA ASP A 267 7.86 -24.89 -4.49
C ASP A 267 6.38 -24.56 -4.55
N ASN A 268 5.98 -23.71 -5.50
CA ASN A 268 4.57 -23.42 -5.76
C ASN A 268 3.83 -24.70 -6.14
N LYS A 269 4.40 -25.48 -7.08
CA LYS A 269 3.82 -26.76 -7.52
C LYS A 269 3.67 -27.74 -6.37
N LYS A 270 4.68 -27.88 -5.52
CA LYS A 270 4.61 -28.74 -4.33
C LYS A 270 3.45 -28.35 -3.42
N MET A 271 3.28 -27.07 -3.12
CA MET A 271 2.15 -26.60 -2.32
C MET A 271 0.80 -26.84 -3.01
N MET A 272 0.71 -26.62 -4.31
CA MET A 272 -0.51 -26.93 -5.07
C MET A 272 -0.84 -28.43 -4.99
N ASP A 273 0.15 -29.31 -5.13
CA ASP A 273 -0.04 -30.76 -5.06
C ASP A 273 -0.53 -31.23 -3.69
N GLU A 274 -0.08 -30.58 -2.61
CA GLU A 274 -0.52 -30.88 -1.23
C GLU A 274 -2.02 -30.64 -1.01
N ILE A 275 -2.62 -29.67 -1.74
CA ILE A 275 -4.02 -29.26 -1.55
C ILE A 275 -4.94 -29.58 -2.72
N ARG A 276 -4.45 -30.23 -3.78
CA ARG A 276 -5.27 -30.61 -4.96
C ARG A 276 -6.56 -31.33 -4.63
N HIS A 277 -6.53 -32.16 -3.57
CA HIS A 277 -7.65 -32.99 -3.14
C HIS A 277 -8.72 -32.22 -2.35
N PHE A 278 -8.49 -30.94 -2.00
CA PHE A 278 -9.46 -30.16 -1.24
C PHE A 278 -10.70 -29.88 -2.07
N LYS A 279 -11.84 -30.04 -1.43
CA LYS A 279 -13.14 -29.78 -2.05
C LYS A 279 -13.42 -28.29 -2.17
N THR A 280 -13.99 -27.92 -3.28
CA THR A 280 -14.58 -26.60 -3.51
C THR A 280 -16.07 -26.77 -3.81
N PRO A 281 -16.88 -25.74 -3.82
CA PRO A 281 -18.29 -25.85 -4.22
C PRO A 281 -18.49 -26.39 -5.65
N TYR A 282 -17.44 -26.37 -6.48
CA TYR A 282 -17.52 -26.71 -7.90
C TYR A 282 -16.55 -27.84 -8.32
N GLY A 283 -16.09 -28.64 -7.38
CA GLY A 283 -15.13 -29.72 -7.65
C GLY A 283 -14.00 -29.74 -6.63
N THR A 284 -12.76 -29.80 -7.09
CA THR A 284 -11.57 -29.79 -6.25
C THR A 284 -10.67 -28.60 -6.55
N MET A 285 -9.70 -28.35 -5.65
CA MET A 285 -8.63 -27.38 -5.94
C MET A 285 -7.80 -27.79 -7.14
N GLY A 286 -7.64 -29.11 -7.35
CA GLY A 286 -6.97 -29.63 -8.53
C GLY A 286 -7.59 -29.15 -9.84
N ASP A 287 -8.92 -29.09 -9.90
CA ASP A 287 -9.65 -28.58 -11.08
C ASP A 287 -9.32 -27.11 -11.38
N LEU A 288 -9.17 -26.28 -10.33
CA LEU A 288 -8.80 -24.88 -10.47
C LEU A 288 -7.32 -24.73 -10.86
N PHE A 289 -6.45 -25.54 -10.27
CA PHE A 289 -5.01 -25.53 -10.60
C PHE A 289 -4.73 -25.95 -12.03
N ASP A 290 -5.50 -26.90 -12.56
CA ASP A 290 -5.39 -27.32 -13.96
C ASP A 290 -5.83 -26.23 -14.95
N SER A 291 -6.58 -25.23 -14.45
CA SER A 291 -6.98 -24.03 -15.19
C SER A 291 -6.09 -22.82 -14.89
N THR A 292 -4.97 -23.00 -14.16
CA THR A 292 -4.10 -21.92 -13.71
C THR A 292 -2.69 -22.10 -14.26
N ASP A 293 -2.17 -21.08 -14.95
CA ASP A 293 -0.79 -21.06 -15.37
C ASP A 293 0.13 -20.92 -14.13
N ILE A 294 1.11 -21.80 -14.00
CA ILE A 294 2.05 -21.81 -12.88
C ILE A 294 2.84 -20.51 -12.76
N GLU A 295 3.10 -19.83 -13.87
CA GLU A 295 3.78 -18.53 -13.90
C GLU A 295 2.91 -17.40 -13.31
N LYS A 296 1.59 -17.60 -13.24
CA LYS A 296 0.64 -16.69 -12.59
C LYS A 296 0.40 -17.02 -11.12
N VAL A 297 1.09 -18.03 -10.58
CA VAL A 297 0.98 -18.43 -9.18
C VAL A 297 2.12 -17.82 -8.37
N SER A 298 1.78 -17.16 -7.26
CA SER A 298 2.76 -16.62 -6.34
C SER A 298 2.45 -16.96 -4.89
N LYS A 299 3.49 -17.07 -4.09
CA LYS A 299 3.39 -17.17 -2.63
C LYS A 299 3.51 -15.78 -2.03
N VAL A 300 2.67 -15.48 -1.07
CA VAL A 300 2.70 -14.21 -0.33
C VAL A 300 2.87 -14.53 1.16
N TYR A 301 3.87 -13.95 1.78
CA TYR A 301 4.00 -13.92 3.24
C TYR A 301 3.17 -12.77 3.79
N PHE A 302 2.34 -13.07 4.78
CA PHE A 302 1.72 -12.05 5.58
C PHE A 302 2.61 -11.77 6.79
N GLU A 303 3.41 -10.72 6.67
CA GLU A 303 4.23 -10.18 7.74
C GLU A 303 3.51 -8.98 8.33
N ASP A 304 3.45 -8.89 9.64
CA ASP A 304 2.72 -7.82 10.34
C ASP A 304 3.58 -7.16 11.40
N LYS A 305 3.66 -5.83 11.34
CA LYS A 305 4.32 -5.02 12.36
C LYS A 305 3.84 -3.58 12.31
N LEU A 306 3.45 -3.07 13.47
CA LEU A 306 3.24 -1.63 13.65
C LEU A 306 4.56 -0.99 14.08
N PHE A 307 5.18 -0.24 13.17
CA PHE A 307 6.39 0.52 13.43
C PHE A 307 6.08 1.81 14.20
N GLU A 308 6.98 2.18 15.13
CA GLU A 308 6.86 3.45 15.88
C GLU A 308 7.51 4.61 15.13
N THR A 309 8.55 4.35 14.33
CA THR A 309 9.27 5.39 13.57
C THR A 309 8.80 5.43 12.13
N TRP A 310 8.20 6.55 11.76
CA TRP A 310 7.69 6.78 10.40
C TRP A 310 8.49 7.82 9.63
N SER A 311 9.22 8.69 10.34
CA SER A 311 10.03 9.71 9.70
C SER A 311 11.22 10.13 10.54
N HIS A 312 12.29 10.57 9.89
CA HIS A 312 13.43 11.26 10.52
C HIS A 312 14.07 12.20 9.51
N GLY A 313 14.34 13.44 9.95
CA GLY A 313 14.94 14.45 9.10
C GLY A 313 14.03 14.80 7.91
N ARG A 314 14.48 14.43 6.71
CA ARG A 314 13.79 14.63 5.43
C ARG A 314 13.21 13.35 4.84
N THR A 315 13.32 12.25 5.55
CA THR A 315 12.87 10.94 5.10
C THR A 315 11.61 10.52 5.83
N VAL A 316 10.61 10.01 5.09
CA VAL A 316 9.35 9.49 5.61
C VAL A 316 9.02 8.14 4.97
N LEU A 317 8.33 7.28 5.70
CA LEU A 317 7.85 5.98 5.26
C LEU A 317 6.32 6.03 5.13
N ILE A 318 5.80 5.42 4.09
CA ILE A 318 4.37 5.08 3.99
C ILE A 318 4.21 3.58 4.19
N GLY A 319 3.06 3.17 4.76
CA GLY A 319 2.86 1.82 5.26
C GLY A 319 2.94 0.72 4.22
N ASP A 320 2.96 -0.51 4.70
CA ASP A 320 2.82 -1.70 3.91
C ASP A 320 1.36 -2.20 3.98
N GLY A 321 0.85 -2.69 2.88
CA GLY A 321 -0.57 -3.03 2.75
C GLY A 321 -1.33 -2.01 1.91
N ALA A 322 -1.86 -2.47 0.76
CA ALA A 322 -2.28 -1.60 -0.33
C ALA A 322 -3.27 -0.50 0.04
N VAL A 323 -4.35 -0.82 0.77
CA VAL A 323 -5.35 0.19 1.17
C VAL A 323 -4.76 1.18 2.14
N ASN A 324 -4.08 0.68 3.19
CA ASN A 324 -3.47 1.53 4.21
C ASN A 324 -2.37 2.42 3.60
N ALA A 325 -1.52 1.86 2.75
CA ALA A 325 -0.45 2.60 2.11
C ALA A 325 -0.95 3.67 1.12
N MET A 326 -2.07 3.42 0.43
CA MET A 326 -2.71 4.45 -0.39
C MET A 326 -3.39 5.54 0.46
N GLN A 327 -3.98 5.20 1.59
CA GLN A 327 -4.48 6.19 2.56
C GLN A 327 -3.34 7.04 3.14
N ASP A 328 -2.21 6.41 3.45
CA ASP A 328 -0.99 7.11 3.87
C ASP A 328 -0.51 8.08 2.79
N ALA A 329 -0.54 7.66 1.51
CA ALA A 329 -0.18 8.51 0.39
C ALA A 329 -1.08 9.75 0.27
N VAL A 330 -2.41 9.60 0.48
CA VAL A 330 -3.35 10.73 0.48
C VAL A 330 -3.01 11.73 1.58
N LEU A 331 -2.84 11.25 2.81
CA LEU A 331 -2.55 12.12 3.94
C LEU A 331 -1.18 12.78 3.81
N LEU A 332 -0.17 12.02 3.39
CA LEU A 332 1.16 12.58 3.15
C LEU A 332 1.10 13.68 2.08
N ALA A 333 0.41 13.45 0.96
CA ALA A 333 0.24 14.46 -0.09
C ALA A 333 -0.44 15.72 0.45
N ASN A 334 -1.46 15.60 1.30
CA ASN A 334 -2.13 16.73 1.95
C ASN A 334 -1.15 17.57 2.78
N HIS A 335 -0.33 16.93 3.61
CA HIS A 335 0.66 17.62 4.43
C HIS A 335 1.80 18.23 3.61
N LEU A 336 2.23 17.55 2.51
CA LEU A 336 3.24 18.07 1.60
C LEU A 336 2.74 19.30 0.82
N TYR A 337 1.46 19.33 0.44
CA TYR A 337 0.83 20.48 -0.23
C TYR A 337 0.85 21.74 0.61
N ASP A 338 0.76 21.61 1.92
CA ASP A 338 0.74 22.73 2.88
C ASP A 338 2.16 23.24 3.25
N ILE A 339 3.25 22.62 2.76
CA ILE A 339 4.61 23.06 3.05
C ILE A 339 4.90 24.40 2.34
N THR A 340 5.01 25.47 3.12
CA THR A 340 5.42 26.79 2.64
C THR A 340 6.03 27.57 3.80
N PRO A 341 7.27 28.07 3.70
CA PRO A 341 8.31 27.75 2.69
C PRO A 341 8.92 26.35 2.85
N THR A 342 9.56 25.86 1.78
CA THR A 342 10.28 24.58 1.79
C THR A 342 11.58 24.69 2.56
N ASN A 343 11.57 24.33 3.84
CA ASN A 343 12.74 24.26 4.72
C ASN A 343 12.63 23.06 5.67
N LEU A 344 13.74 22.66 6.27
CA LEU A 344 13.81 21.48 7.13
C LEU A 344 12.80 21.53 8.30
N LYS A 345 12.57 22.69 8.90
CA LYS A 345 11.63 22.86 10.01
C LYS A 345 10.20 22.53 9.57
N ASN A 346 9.76 23.12 8.47
CA ASN A 346 8.41 22.92 7.95
C ASN A 346 8.21 21.49 7.43
N ILE A 347 9.24 20.91 6.79
CA ILE A 347 9.24 19.50 6.39
C ILE A 347 9.05 18.60 7.61
N LYS A 348 9.88 18.74 8.65
CA LYS A 348 9.74 17.95 9.89
C LYS A 348 8.34 18.11 10.53
N THR A 349 7.79 19.30 10.53
CA THR A 349 6.45 19.56 11.05
C THR A 349 5.41 18.80 10.22
N ALA A 350 5.43 18.92 8.89
CA ALA A 350 4.49 18.23 8.00
C ALA A 350 4.56 16.70 8.15
N LEU A 351 5.77 16.13 8.23
CA LEU A 351 5.95 14.70 8.42
C LEU A 351 5.49 14.20 9.80
N SER A 352 5.66 15.04 10.83
CA SER A 352 5.13 14.77 12.18
C SER A 352 3.60 14.85 12.22
N ASP A 353 3.01 15.88 11.60
CA ASP A 353 1.56 16.06 11.52
C ASP A 353 0.92 14.87 10.76
N TYR A 354 1.51 14.45 9.62
CA TYR A 354 1.09 13.25 8.89
C TYR A 354 1.07 12.01 9.80
N LYS A 355 2.18 11.74 10.52
CA LYS A 355 2.24 10.60 11.44
C LYS A 355 1.16 10.70 12.51
N ASN A 356 1.01 11.86 13.15
CA ASN A 356 0.07 12.04 14.26
C ASN A 356 -1.38 11.83 13.81
N GLU A 357 -1.76 12.36 12.63
CA GLU A 357 -3.10 12.21 12.08
C GLU A 357 -3.41 10.74 11.71
N ARG A 358 -2.44 10.06 11.12
CA ARG A 358 -2.62 8.70 10.63
C ARG A 358 -2.48 7.63 11.69
N PHE A 359 -1.57 7.81 12.64
CA PHE A 359 -1.20 6.81 13.64
C PHE A 359 -2.38 6.40 14.52
N GLU A 360 -3.22 7.34 14.92
CA GLU A 360 -4.40 7.05 15.73
C GLU A 360 -5.40 6.14 14.99
N ALA A 361 -5.61 6.38 13.69
CA ALA A 361 -6.48 5.52 12.88
C ALA A 361 -5.92 4.10 12.73
N ILE A 362 -4.60 3.97 12.49
CA ILE A 362 -3.95 2.65 12.37
C ILE A 362 -3.93 1.91 13.71
N LYS A 363 -3.67 2.61 14.80
CA LYS A 363 -3.64 2.03 16.14
C LYS A 363 -4.99 1.40 16.53
N GLU A 364 -6.09 1.96 16.06
CA GLU A 364 -7.42 1.33 16.22
C GLU A 364 -7.62 0.12 15.28
N GLN A 365 -7.12 0.17 14.05
CA GLN A 365 -7.31 -0.88 13.04
C GLN A 365 -6.41 -2.10 13.26
N TYR A 366 -5.20 -1.91 13.77
CA TYR A 366 -4.22 -2.98 13.95
C TYR A 366 -4.71 -4.14 14.83
N PRO A 367 -5.28 -3.92 16.03
CA PRO A 367 -5.86 -5.00 16.84
C PRO A 367 -7.02 -5.72 16.15
N GLN A 368 -7.79 -5.00 15.34
CA GLN A 368 -8.93 -5.57 14.60
C GLN A 368 -8.45 -6.51 13.49
N SER A 369 -7.41 -6.13 12.75
CA SER A 369 -6.78 -6.98 11.74
C SER A 369 -6.26 -8.28 12.37
N TYR A 370 -5.55 -8.17 13.49
CA TYR A 370 -5.03 -9.31 14.24
C TYR A 370 -6.17 -10.22 14.77
N MET A 371 -7.26 -9.64 15.30
CA MET A 371 -8.42 -10.39 15.76
C MET A 371 -9.14 -11.08 14.58
N SER A 372 -9.29 -10.39 13.45
CA SER A 372 -9.87 -10.95 12.24
C SER A 372 -9.08 -12.15 11.74
N ALA A 373 -7.74 -12.07 11.74
CA ALA A 373 -6.89 -13.20 11.41
C ALA A 373 -7.13 -14.39 12.36
N LYS A 374 -7.21 -14.18 13.66
CA LYS A 374 -7.52 -15.24 14.63
C LYS A 374 -8.89 -15.86 14.42
N LEU A 375 -9.91 -15.05 14.11
CA LEU A 375 -11.25 -15.55 13.80
C LEU A 375 -11.26 -16.36 12.50
N ILE A 376 -10.55 -15.89 11.49
CA ILE A 376 -10.45 -16.60 10.21
C ILE A 376 -9.68 -17.91 10.39
N TYR A 377 -8.53 -17.90 11.01
CA TYR A 377 -7.65 -19.07 11.10
C TYR A 377 -8.02 -20.05 12.24
N GLY A 378 -8.42 -19.58 13.43
CA GLY A 378 -8.90 -20.42 14.56
C GLY A 378 -7.95 -21.56 14.93
N HIS A 379 -6.67 -21.26 15.14
CA HIS A 379 -5.66 -22.28 15.46
C HIS A 379 -5.93 -22.99 16.78
N THR A 380 -6.38 -22.25 17.77
CA THR A 380 -6.70 -22.79 19.09
C THR A 380 -8.18 -23.15 19.22
N LEU A 381 -8.49 -24.07 20.15
CA LEU A 381 -9.87 -24.41 20.46
C LEU A 381 -10.69 -23.16 20.83
N TRP A 382 -10.11 -22.24 21.61
CA TRP A 382 -10.77 -20.99 22.01
C TRP A 382 -11.04 -20.06 20.84
N GLU A 383 -10.13 -19.96 19.88
CA GLU A 383 -10.37 -19.18 18.67
C GLU A 383 -11.48 -19.77 17.81
N ARG A 384 -11.58 -21.10 17.75
CA ARG A 384 -12.69 -21.80 17.05
C ARG A 384 -14.03 -21.55 17.75
N VAL A 385 -14.08 -21.58 19.08
CA VAL A 385 -15.26 -21.25 19.86
C VAL A 385 -15.64 -19.78 19.66
N LEU A 386 -14.67 -18.88 19.77
CA LEU A 386 -14.89 -17.45 19.54
C LEU A 386 -15.42 -17.18 18.12
N ARG A 387 -14.84 -17.83 17.12
CA ARG A 387 -15.32 -17.76 15.74
C ARG A 387 -16.77 -18.20 15.62
N TYR A 388 -17.11 -19.37 16.19
CA TYR A 388 -18.48 -19.85 16.19
C TYR A 388 -19.45 -18.86 16.83
N VAL A 389 -19.11 -18.28 17.97
CA VAL A 389 -19.92 -17.26 18.64
C VAL A 389 -20.07 -15.99 17.78
N VAL A 390 -18.97 -15.49 17.22
CA VAL A 390 -19.00 -14.26 16.41
C VAL A 390 -19.86 -14.43 15.16
N PHE A 391 -19.71 -15.54 14.45
CA PHE A 391 -20.45 -15.72 13.19
C PHE A 391 -21.88 -16.22 13.35
N ASN A 392 -22.22 -16.87 14.47
CA ASN A 392 -23.55 -17.46 14.64
C ASN A 392 -24.40 -16.76 15.71
N TRP A 393 -23.77 -16.09 16.68
CA TRP A 393 -24.49 -15.50 17.80
C TRP A 393 -24.36 -13.97 17.89
N LEU A 394 -23.36 -13.38 17.25
CA LEU A 394 -23.23 -11.93 17.24
C LEU A 394 -24.34 -11.32 16.37
N PRO A 395 -25.21 -10.45 16.91
CA PRO A 395 -26.27 -9.81 16.14
C PRO A 395 -25.71 -9.09 14.90
N GLU A 396 -26.38 -9.26 13.77
CA GLU A 396 -25.99 -8.61 12.50
C GLU A 396 -25.90 -7.09 12.65
N SER A 397 -26.74 -6.49 13.50
CA SER A 397 -26.70 -5.05 13.80
C SER A 397 -25.38 -4.58 14.40
N LEU A 398 -24.73 -5.41 15.24
CA LEU A 398 -23.40 -5.10 15.80
C LEU A 398 -22.30 -5.28 14.77
N GLN A 399 -22.36 -6.32 13.95
CA GLN A 399 -21.41 -6.52 12.85
C GLN A 399 -21.51 -5.37 11.85
N ARG A 400 -22.72 -4.96 11.51
CA ARG A 400 -22.99 -3.80 10.64
C ARG A 400 -22.49 -2.49 11.24
N LYS A 401 -22.70 -2.26 12.53
CA LYS A 401 -22.17 -1.06 13.22
C LYS A 401 -20.66 -0.99 13.14
N GLN A 402 -19.96 -2.11 13.33
CA GLN A 402 -18.51 -2.18 13.18
C GLN A 402 -18.09 -1.88 11.75
N LEU A 403 -18.72 -2.50 10.75
CA LEU A 403 -18.44 -2.23 9.33
C LEU A 403 -18.60 -0.74 8.97
N LEU A 404 -19.66 -0.10 9.46
CA LEU A 404 -19.89 1.33 9.24
C LEU A 404 -18.82 2.18 9.90
N LYS A 405 -18.40 1.85 11.14
CA LYS A 405 -17.28 2.52 11.82
C LYS A 405 -15.99 2.40 11.02
N ASP A 406 -15.65 1.20 10.56
CA ASP A 406 -14.41 0.93 9.81
C ASP A 406 -14.39 1.66 8.45
N THR A 407 -15.57 1.88 7.85
CA THR A 407 -15.71 2.56 6.56
C THR A 407 -15.93 4.08 6.69
N ALA A 408 -16.07 4.63 7.89
CA ALA A 408 -16.26 6.07 8.10
C ALA A 408 -14.96 6.90 7.87
N TYR A 409 -13.79 6.28 8.07
CA TYR A 409 -12.51 6.93 7.82
C TYR A 409 -12.12 6.80 6.35
N ARG A 410 -12.22 7.92 5.61
CA ARG A 410 -12.05 7.99 4.15
C ARG A 410 -11.19 9.17 3.76
N PRO A 411 -9.85 9.06 3.87
CA PRO A 411 -8.97 10.15 3.51
C PRO A 411 -9.12 10.54 2.02
N GLN A 412 -9.22 11.84 1.79
CA GLN A 412 -9.34 12.47 0.48
C GLN A 412 -8.26 13.53 0.32
N ALA A 413 -7.88 13.85 -0.90
CA ALA A 413 -6.99 14.95 -1.21
C ALA A 413 -7.69 16.29 -0.89
N ASN A 414 -7.23 16.99 0.17
CA ASN A 414 -7.84 18.22 0.66
C ASN A 414 -7.54 19.45 -0.22
N PHE A 415 -6.71 19.30 -1.23
CA PHE A 415 -6.39 20.28 -2.27
C PHE A 415 -7.17 20.06 -3.57
N LEU A 416 -8.00 19.01 -3.63
CA LEU A 416 -8.94 18.74 -4.72
C LEU A 416 -10.39 18.96 -4.24
N PRO A 417 -11.34 19.15 -5.16
CA PRO A 417 -12.75 19.11 -4.80
C PRO A 417 -13.12 17.81 -4.09
N GLU A 418 -13.97 17.89 -3.07
CA GLU A 418 -14.46 16.69 -2.39
C GLU A 418 -15.16 15.76 -3.39
N ALA A 419 -14.97 14.45 -3.22
CA ALA A 419 -15.72 13.45 -3.98
C ALA A 419 -17.22 13.58 -3.71
N ALA A 420 -18.04 13.21 -4.68
CA ALA A 420 -19.49 13.29 -4.55
C ALA A 420 -19.98 12.56 -3.29
N LYS A 421 -20.87 13.18 -2.55
CA LYS A 421 -21.49 12.54 -1.37
C LYS A 421 -22.34 11.37 -1.85
N ARG A 422 -21.86 10.16 -1.60
CA ARG A 422 -22.56 8.91 -1.88
C ARG A 422 -22.98 8.26 -0.56
N GLY A 423 -24.18 7.71 -0.53
CA GLY A 423 -24.74 7.09 0.67
C GLY A 423 -25.09 8.06 1.78
N SER A 424 -25.54 7.51 2.92
CA SER A 424 -26.00 8.26 4.09
C SER A 424 -25.02 8.21 5.27
N LEU A 425 -23.89 7.51 5.16
CA LEU A 425 -22.90 7.38 6.23
C LEU A 425 -22.28 8.73 6.58
N ASP A 426 -22.24 9.04 7.86
CA ASP A 426 -21.44 10.16 8.36
C ASP A 426 -19.96 9.78 8.33
N ILE A 427 -19.20 10.49 7.50
CA ILE A 427 -17.76 10.30 7.36
C ILE A 427 -16.97 11.15 8.33
N ILE A 428 -15.82 10.65 8.76
CA ILE A 428 -14.89 11.44 9.58
C ILE A 428 -14.30 12.55 8.71
N ARG A 429 -14.58 13.80 9.09
CA ARG A 429 -14.08 14.98 8.37
C ARG A 429 -12.58 15.10 8.53
N GLN A 430 -11.92 15.42 7.44
CA GLN A 430 -10.49 15.66 7.42
C GLN A 430 -10.16 17.11 7.77
N THR A 431 -8.89 17.33 8.17
CA THR A 431 -8.33 18.66 8.36
C THR A 431 -8.22 19.36 7.00
N PRO A 432 -8.90 20.48 6.78
CA PRO A 432 -8.78 21.22 5.53
C PRO A 432 -7.38 21.82 5.36
N SER A 433 -6.90 21.92 4.11
CA SER A 433 -5.60 22.49 3.77
C SER A 433 -5.40 23.88 4.40
N LYS A 434 -4.25 24.07 5.04
CA LYS A 434 -3.83 25.36 5.64
C LYS A 434 -3.63 26.40 4.52
N ARG A 435 -3.01 25.98 3.42
CA ARG A 435 -2.72 26.82 2.25
C ARG A 435 -3.99 27.35 1.60
N ILE A 436 -4.97 26.48 1.33
CA ILE A 436 -6.26 26.90 0.74
C ILE A 436 -6.98 27.91 1.66
N LYS A 437 -7.01 27.65 2.98
CA LYS A 437 -7.62 28.57 3.94
C LYS A 437 -6.94 29.97 3.94
N GLU A 438 -5.63 30.01 3.78
CA GLU A 438 -4.88 31.24 3.71
C GLU A 438 -5.14 32.00 2.40
N GLU A 439 -5.18 31.28 1.28
CA GLU A 439 -5.53 31.83 -0.04
C GLU A 439 -6.94 32.41 -0.04
N GLU A 440 -7.94 31.70 0.51
CA GLU A 440 -9.31 32.21 0.65
C GLU A 440 -9.42 33.47 1.54
N LYS A 441 -8.67 33.50 2.64
CA LYS A 441 -8.61 34.70 3.52
C LYS A 441 -7.97 35.88 2.80
N GLY A 442 -6.93 35.63 2.01
CA GLY A 442 -6.28 36.62 1.18
C GLY A 442 -7.22 37.20 0.12
N ALA A 443 -7.92 36.31 -0.60
CA ALA A 443 -8.91 36.73 -1.60
C ALA A 443 -10.07 37.56 -1.01
N LYS A 444 -10.60 37.13 0.15
CA LYS A 444 -11.65 37.91 0.86
C LYS A 444 -11.17 39.27 1.32
N LYS A 445 -9.92 39.39 1.77
CA LYS A 445 -9.35 40.71 2.15
C LYS A 445 -9.16 41.62 0.94
N GLN A 446 -8.71 41.08 -0.20
CA GLN A 446 -8.55 41.83 -1.44
C GLN A 446 -9.91 42.29 -1.99
N ALA A 447 -10.92 41.43 -1.98
CA ALA A 447 -12.27 41.81 -2.39
C ALA A 447 -12.89 42.89 -1.48
N ALA A 448 -12.65 42.81 -0.17
CA ALA A 448 -13.11 43.84 0.79
C ALA A 448 -12.35 45.18 0.68
N ALA A 449 -11.12 45.15 0.15
CA ALA A 449 -10.34 46.37 -0.08
C ALA A 449 -10.64 47.02 -1.44
N ALA A 450 -11.31 46.34 -2.35
CA ALA A 450 -11.70 46.79 -3.67
C ALA A 450 -13.14 47.40 -3.69
N LEU A 451 -13.90 47.24 -2.61
CA LEU A 451 -15.20 47.88 -2.33
C LEU A 451 -15.05 49.15 -1.50
#